data_3045141e4e0b2ccbd3ec9b2478d1f3cf
#
_entry.id   3045141e4e0b2ccbd3ec9b2478d1f3cf
#
_cell.length_a   1.000
_cell.length_b   1.000
_cell.length_c   1.000
_cell.angle_alpha   90.00
_cell.angle_beta   90.00
_cell.angle_gamma   90.00
#
_symmetry.space_group_name_H-M   'P 1'
#
loop_
_entity.id
_entity.type
_entity.pdbx_description
1 polymer ?
#
loop_
_entity_poly.entity_id
_entity_poly.type
_entity_poly.pdbx_seq_one_letter_code
_entity_poly.pdbx_strand_id
1 'polypeptide(L)'
;KELKKYDVHIIGLDLKEDVIRKCNGLAEKYGYEKLHFLSGDIAEYEGVQKVDMVVTLHACDKATDYALAKAVEWDAQVILSVPCCQHELNDQIQNKLLSPVLKYGLLKERMSALLTDGIRAELLESKGYSTQILEFIDMEHTPKNLLIRAVKTGRSRSGEALKEMTDAIHGHLTLEKLLYPDGFDAKEGV
;
A
#
# COMPACT_ATOMS: atom_id res chain seq x y z
N LYS A 1 18.39 20.16 -8.81
CA LYS A 1 18.79 20.64 -10.17
C LYS A 1 18.43 19.62 -11.27
N GLU A 2 18.47 18.33 -11.00
CA GLU A 2 18.17 17.30 -12.02
C GLU A 2 16.67 17.12 -12.29
N LEU A 3 15.80 17.28 -11.30
CA LEU A 3 14.34 17.22 -11.46
C LEU A 3 13.79 18.31 -12.43
N LYS A 4 14.50 19.40 -12.67
CA LYS A 4 14.11 20.41 -13.66
C LYS A 4 14.18 19.94 -15.11
N LYS A 5 14.72 18.75 -15.38
CA LYS A 5 14.79 18.15 -16.73
C LYS A 5 13.56 17.33 -17.09
N TYR A 6 12.72 16.97 -16.11
CA TYR A 6 11.53 16.14 -16.32
C TYR A 6 10.28 16.99 -16.16
N ASP A 7 9.33 16.82 -17.06
CA ASP A 7 8.00 17.39 -16.94
C ASP A 7 7.16 16.52 -16.00
N VAL A 8 7.19 16.86 -14.71
CA VAL A 8 6.55 16.07 -13.64
C VAL A 8 5.38 16.88 -13.08
N HIS A 9 4.19 16.28 -13.06
CA HIS A 9 3.00 16.78 -12.40
C HIS A 9 2.77 15.95 -11.14
N ILE A 10 2.65 16.58 -9.98
CA ILE A 10 2.50 15.88 -8.70
C ILE A 10 1.23 16.37 -8.02
N ILE A 11 0.40 15.42 -7.59
CA ILE A 11 -0.78 15.69 -6.77
C ILE A 11 -0.56 15.00 -5.42
N GLY A 12 -0.54 15.79 -4.34
CA GLY A 12 -0.50 15.29 -2.97
C GLY A 12 -1.90 15.35 -2.35
N LEU A 13 -2.28 14.30 -1.62
CA LEU A 13 -3.54 14.22 -0.89
C LEU A 13 -3.29 14.08 0.60
N ASP A 14 -4.02 14.84 1.42
CA ASP A 14 -4.07 14.70 2.87
C ASP A 14 -5.46 15.15 3.37
N LEU A 15 -5.91 14.59 4.49
CA LEU A 15 -7.18 14.98 5.11
C LEU A 15 -7.10 16.31 5.86
N LYS A 16 -5.89 16.76 6.22
CA LYS A 16 -5.66 17.93 7.06
C LYS A 16 -5.47 19.19 6.22
N GLU A 17 -6.45 20.07 6.22
CA GLU A 17 -6.41 21.33 5.47
C GLU A 17 -5.24 22.26 5.84
N ASP A 18 -4.82 22.26 7.11
CA ASP A 18 -3.68 23.07 7.54
C ASP A 18 -2.35 22.55 6.95
N VAL A 19 -2.21 21.23 6.81
CA VAL A 19 -1.07 20.59 6.12
C VAL A 19 -1.10 20.97 4.64
N ILE A 20 -2.25 20.85 3.99
CA ILE A 20 -2.43 21.20 2.58
C ILE A 20 -2.07 22.66 2.32
N ARG A 21 -2.59 23.60 3.12
CA ARG A 21 -2.25 25.04 2.98
C ARG A 21 -0.74 25.29 3.12
N LYS A 22 -0.10 24.64 4.10
CA LYS A 22 1.34 24.75 4.32
C LYS A 22 2.14 24.18 3.14
N CYS A 23 1.75 23.03 2.62
CA CYS A 23 2.43 22.38 1.50
C CYS A 23 2.31 23.18 0.21
N ASN A 24 1.10 23.71 -0.11
CA ASN A 24 0.90 24.58 -1.26
C ASN A 24 1.71 25.88 -1.14
N GLY A 25 1.75 26.50 0.05
CA GLY A 25 2.58 27.70 0.28
C GLY A 25 4.09 27.42 0.10
N LEU A 26 4.56 26.22 0.45
CA LEU A 26 5.94 25.82 0.19
C LEU A 26 6.18 25.57 -1.31
N ALA A 27 5.25 24.92 -2.00
CA ALA A 27 5.34 24.68 -3.44
C ALA A 27 5.45 26.02 -4.20
N GLU A 28 4.61 26.98 -3.88
CA GLU A 28 4.65 28.33 -4.44
C GLU A 28 5.98 29.05 -4.13
N LYS A 29 6.41 29.05 -2.85
CA LYS A 29 7.66 29.67 -2.41
C LYS A 29 8.88 29.14 -3.16
N TYR A 30 8.91 27.85 -3.49
CA TYR A 30 10.02 27.21 -4.21
C TYR A 30 9.83 27.16 -5.73
N GLY A 31 8.73 27.69 -6.26
CA GLY A 31 8.44 27.77 -7.69
C GLY A 31 8.11 26.41 -8.32
N TYR A 32 7.45 25.52 -7.57
CA TYR A 32 6.96 24.23 -8.07
C TYR A 32 5.52 24.37 -8.61
N GLU A 33 5.37 24.94 -9.81
CA GLU A 33 4.07 25.26 -10.42
C GLU A 33 3.19 24.01 -10.71
N LYS A 34 3.82 22.84 -10.85
CA LYS A 34 3.15 21.55 -11.16
C LYS A 34 3.01 20.63 -9.94
N LEU A 35 3.19 21.16 -8.74
CA LEU A 35 3.02 20.47 -7.48
C LEU A 35 1.80 21.04 -6.75
N HIS A 36 0.73 20.27 -6.65
CA HIS A 36 -0.53 20.68 -6.05
C HIS A 36 -0.88 19.74 -4.90
N PHE A 37 -1.35 20.31 -3.79
CA PHE A 37 -1.86 19.54 -2.66
C PHE A 37 -3.35 19.83 -2.50
N LEU A 38 -4.14 18.74 -2.38
CA LEU A 38 -5.59 18.78 -2.28
C LEU A 38 -6.05 18.12 -0.99
N SER A 39 -7.05 18.70 -0.33
CA SER A 39 -7.70 18.08 0.81
C SER A 39 -8.67 17.02 0.31
N GLY A 40 -8.54 15.79 0.81
CA GLY A 40 -9.44 14.71 0.44
C GLY A 40 -8.95 13.33 0.87
N ASP A 41 -9.89 12.39 0.90
CA ASP A 41 -9.60 10.98 1.13
C ASP A 41 -9.19 10.31 -0.19
N ILE A 42 -8.11 9.55 -0.15
CA ILE A 42 -7.64 8.78 -1.31
C ILE A 42 -8.69 7.78 -1.80
N ALA A 43 -9.54 7.26 -0.91
CA ALA A 43 -10.60 6.31 -1.25
C ALA A 43 -11.67 6.94 -2.16
N GLU A 44 -11.92 8.25 -2.01
CA GLU A 44 -12.96 9.00 -2.72
C GLU A 44 -12.41 9.84 -3.87
N TYR A 45 -11.08 9.86 -4.06
CA TYR A 45 -10.47 10.73 -5.07
C TYR A 45 -10.64 10.20 -6.48
N GLU A 46 -11.28 11.00 -7.34
CA GLU A 46 -11.58 10.70 -8.75
C GLU A 46 -10.92 11.67 -9.75
N GLY A 47 -10.02 12.52 -9.26
CA GLY A 47 -9.43 13.60 -10.07
C GLY A 47 -8.47 13.15 -11.17
N VAL A 48 -8.12 11.85 -11.23
CA VAL A 48 -7.23 11.26 -12.25
C VAL A 48 -7.76 9.92 -12.72
N GLN A 49 -7.47 9.56 -13.97
CA GLN A 49 -7.81 8.24 -14.54
C GLN A 49 -6.58 7.35 -14.70
N LYS A 50 -5.40 7.95 -14.82
CA LYS A 50 -4.14 7.24 -14.98
C LYS A 50 -3.01 8.03 -14.35
N VAL A 51 -2.06 7.33 -13.71
CA VAL A 51 -0.85 7.92 -13.15
C VAL A 51 0.37 7.06 -13.48
N ASP A 52 1.56 7.65 -13.56
CA ASP A 52 2.79 6.90 -13.75
C ASP A 52 3.30 6.31 -12.44
N MET A 53 3.11 7.02 -11.32
CA MET A 53 3.61 6.60 -10.02
C MET A 53 2.66 6.99 -8.89
N VAL A 54 2.46 6.08 -7.95
CA VAL A 54 1.82 6.35 -6.66
C VAL A 54 2.85 6.18 -5.55
N VAL A 55 2.91 7.17 -4.65
CA VAL A 55 3.75 7.12 -3.45
C VAL A 55 2.86 7.31 -2.23
N THR A 56 2.91 6.36 -1.29
CA THR A 56 2.19 6.48 -0.02
C THR A 56 3.17 6.44 1.15
N LEU A 57 3.10 7.46 1.98
CA LEU A 57 3.90 7.58 3.20
C LEU A 57 2.95 7.75 4.38
N HIS A 58 3.08 6.86 5.38
CA HIS A 58 2.29 6.93 6.61
C HIS A 58 0.76 6.89 6.43
N ALA A 59 0.28 6.27 5.35
CA ALA A 59 -1.13 5.89 5.26
C ALA A 59 -1.38 4.74 6.25
N CYS A 60 -2.15 5.03 7.31
CA CYS A 60 -2.32 4.06 8.38
C CYS A 60 -3.34 2.99 8.02
N ASP A 61 -2.98 1.72 8.28
CA ASP A 61 -3.83 0.54 8.20
C ASP A 61 -4.59 0.42 6.87
N LYS A 62 -5.92 0.52 6.89
CA LYS A 62 -6.78 0.42 5.69
C LYS A 62 -6.56 1.53 4.68
N ALA A 63 -6.11 2.72 5.09
CA ALA A 63 -5.80 3.79 4.14
C ALA A 63 -4.66 3.41 3.17
N THR A 64 -3.72 2.58 3.62
CA THR A 64 -2.74 1.95 2.72
C THR A 64 -3.43 1.08 1.66
N ASP A 65 -4.40 0.27 2.06
CA ASP A 65 -5.12 -0.64 1.17
C ASP A 65 -5.94 0.12 0.12
N TYR A 66 -6.62 1.19 0.50
CA TYR A 66 -7.31 2.08 -0.45
C TYR A 66 -6.34 2.72 -1.43
N ALA A 67 -5.18 3.20 -0.95
CA ALA A 67 -4.18 3.80 -1.82
C ALA A 67 -3.57 2.79 -2.82
N LEU A 68 -3.32 1.55 -2.40
CA LEU A 68 -2.86 0.48 -3.27
C LEU A 68 -3.93 0.07 -4.29
N ALA A 69 -5.19 -0.03 -3.87
CA ALA A 69 -6.31 -0.32 -4.78
C ALA A 69 -6.47 0.79 -5.83
N LYS A 70 -6.44 2.06 -5.43
CA LYS A 70 -6.47 3.21 -6.35
C LYS A 70 -5.27 3.21 -7.29
N ALA A 71 -4.07 2.84 -6.82
CA ALA A 71 -2.90 2.73 -7.68
C ALA A 71 -3.08 1.68 -8.79
N VAL A 72 -3.73 0.55 -8.48
CA VAL A 72 -4.08 -0.48 -9.46
C VAL A 72 -5.16 0.03 -10.42
N GLU A 73 -6.22 0.67 -9.91
CA GLU A 73 -7.30 1.28 -10.70
C GLU A 73 -6.76 2.33 -11.69
N TRP A 74 -5.85 3.20 -11.26
CA TRP A 74 -5.23 4.22 -12.10
C TRP A 74 -4.10 3.72 -13.00
N ASP A 75 -3.93 2.41 -13.12
CA ASP A 75 -2.93 1.79 -13.99
C ASP A 75 -1.49 2.26 -13.70
N ALA A 76 -1.15 2.51 -12.43
CA ALA A 76 0.16 3.02 -12.04
C ALA A 76 1.30 2.10 -12.51
N GLN A 77 2.35 2.67 -13.11
CA GLN A 77 3.51 1.88 -13.54
C GLN A 77 4.43 1.53 -12.37
N VAL A 78 4.47 2.39 -11.35
CA VAL A 78 5.29 2.20 -10.15
C VAL A 78 4.46 2.54 -8.91
N ILE A 79 4.55 1.68 -7.89
CA ILE A 79 3.96 1.93 -6.58
C ILE A 79 5.08 1.85 -5.54
N LEU A 80 5.18 2.88 -4.70
CA LEU A 80 6.08 2.94 -3.56
C LEU A 80 5.23 3.16 -2.30
N SER A 81 5.12 2.17 -1.44
CA SER A 81 4.28 2.26 -0.24
C SER A 81 5.09 1.96 1.02
N VAL A 82 5.05 2.86 1.98
CA VAL A 82 5.65 2.70 3.31
C VAL A 82 4.52 2.58 4.34
N PRO A 83 4.00 1.37 4.59
CA PRO A 83 2.97 1.14 5.58
C PRO A 83 3.51 1.33 7.00
N CYS A 84 2.71 1.92 7.88
CA CYS A 84 3.13 2.17 9.26
C CYS A 84 2.28 1.46 10.32
N CYS A 85 1.08 1.03 10.00
CA CYS A 85 0.14 0.35 10.88
C CYS A 85 -0.53 -0.82 10.16
N GLN A 86 -0.72 -1.94 10.86
CA GLN A 86 -1.28 -3.18 10.32
C GLN A 86 -2.20 -3.83 11.38
N HIS A 87 -3.26 -3.10 11.80
CA HIS A 87 -4.15 -3.57 12.88
C HIS A 87 -5.20 -4.57 12.38
N GLU A 88 -5.66 -4.43 11.13
CA GLU A 88 -6.75 -5.23 10.58
C GLU A 88 -6.47 -6.73 10.70
N LEU A 89 -5.30 -7.21 10.29
CA LEU A 89 -4.95 -8.61 10.40
C LEU A 89 -4.71 -9.06 11.84
N ASN A 90 -4.19 -8.17 12.70
CA ASN A 90 -3.95 -8.50 14.10
C ASN A 90 -5.24 -8.87 14.85
N ASP A 91 -6.36 -8.24 14.49
CA ASP A 91 -7.66 -8.56 15.10
C ASP A 91 -8.24 -9.88 14.59
N GLN A 92 -7.93 -10.26 13.36
CA GLN A 92 -8.48 -11.42 12.68
C GLN A 92 -7.67 -12.70 12.92
N ILE A 93 -6.32 -12.62 12.90
CA ILE A 93 -5.43 -13.76 12.80
C ILE A 93 -5.67 -14.80 13.89
N GLN A 94 -5.99 -16.01 13.43
CA GLN A 94 -6.18 -17.20 14.23
C GLN A 94 -5.59 -18.39 13.49
N ASN A 95 -4.75 -19.17 14.15
CA ASN A 95 -4.23 -20.40 13.59
C ASN A 95 -3.86 -21.36 14.72
N LYS A 96 -4.38 -22.58 14.64
CA LYS A 96 -4.17 -23.59 15.69
C LYS A 96 -2.71 -23.98 15.83
N LEU A 97 -1.99 -24.10 14.73
CA LEU A 97 -0.57 -24.46 14.72
C LEU A 97 0.30 -23.34 15.32
N LEU A 98 -0.06 -22.07 15.02
CA LEU A 98 0.66 -20.88 15.50
C LEU A 98 0.20 -20.40 16.89
N SER A 99 -0.83 -21.03 17.48
CA SER A 99 -1.39 -20.58 18.77
C SER A 99 -0.36 -20.45 19.90
N PRO A 100 0.69 -21.31 20.01
CA PRO A 100 1.71 -21.12 21.04
C PRO A 100 2.51 -19.82 20.93
N VAL A 101 2.55 -19.22 19.74
CA VAL A 101 3.22 -17.94 19.45
C VAL A 101 2.21 -16.78 19.52
N LEU A 102 1.04 -16.95 18.91
CA LEU A 102 0.00 -15.92 18.82
C LEU A 102 -0.61 -15.56 20.19
N LYS A 103 -0.46 -16.39 21.21
CA LYS A 103 -0.88 -16.07 22.60
C LYS A 103 -0.10 -14.89 23.21
N TYR A 104 1.09 -14.56 22.69
CA TYR A 104 1.87 -13.42 23.14
C TYR A 104 1.54 -12.19 22.28
N GLY A 105 0.88 -11.22 22.85
CA GLY A 105 0.36 -10.03 22.12
C GLY A 105 1.42 -9.31 21.28
N LEU A 106 2.65 -9.15 21.81
CA LEU A 106 3.76 -8.54 21.07
C LEU A 106 4.16 -9.36 19.83
N LEU A 107 4.19 -10.69 19.95
CA LEU A 107 4.56 -11.57 18.82
C LEU A 107 3.43 -11.63 17.81
N LYS A 108 2.17 -11.66 18.27
CA LYS A 108 0.99 -11.60 17.43
C LYS A 108 1.00 -10.31 16.58
N GLU A 109 1.21 -9.15 17.21
CA GLU A 109 1.26 -7.84 16.53
C GLU A 109 2.36 -7.81 15.46
N ARG A 110 3.58 -8.21 15.81
CA ARG A 110 4.71 -8.22 14.85
C ARG A 110 4.50 -9.18 13.69
N MET A 111 4.00 -10.39 13.98
CA MET A 111 3.69 -11.38 12.93
C MET A 111 2.58 -10.87 12.01
N SER A 112 1.52 -10.30 12.56
CA SER A 112 0.43 -9.71 11.78
C SER A 112 0.92 -8.58 10.89
N ALA A 113 1.84 -7.74 11.36
CA ALA A 113 2.40 -6.66 10.56
C ALA A 113 3.17 -7.21 9.35
N LEU A 114 4.06 -8.18 9.55
CA LEU A 114 4.84 -8.79 8.46
C LEU A 114 3.95 -9.53 7.46
N LEU A 115 2.97 -10.28 7.95
CA LEU A 115 2.02 -10.99 7.09
C LEU A 115 1.15 -10.01 6.29
N THR A 116 0.69 -8.91 6.89
CA THR A 116 -0.09 -7.88 6.18
C THR A 116 0.68 -7.34 4.99
N ASP A 117 1.94 -6.97 5.18
CA ASP A 117 2.74 -6.38 4.10
C ASP A 117 3.11 -7.43 3.04
N GLY A 118 3.32 -8.70 3.44
CA GLY A 118 3.47 -9.82 2.51
C GLY A 118 2.21 -10.08 1.68
N ILE A 119 1.03 -10.08 2.30
CA ILE A 119 -0.25 -10.25 1.60
C ILE A 119 -0.49 -9.10 0.61
N ARG A 120 -0.20 -7.85 1.01
CA ARG A 120 -0.28 -6.68 0.10
C ARG A 120 0.59 -6.85 -1.13
N ALA A 121 1.83 -7.32 -0.94
CA ALA A 121 2.76 -7.57 -2.05
C ALA A 121 2.23 -8.67 -3.00
N GLU A 122 1.78 -9.81 -2.48
CA GLU A 122 1.21 -10.90 -3.27
C GLU A 122 -0.07 -10.48 -4.02
N LEU A 123 -0.96 -9.69 -3.39
CA LEU A 123 -2.15 -9.13 -4.03
C LEU A 123 -1.79 -8.19 -5.19
N LEU A 124 -0.71 -7.41 -5.09
CA LEU A 124 -0.22 -6.60 -6.21
C LEU A 124 0.37 -7.48 -7.32
N GLU A 125 1.07 -8.57 -6.97
CA GLU A 125 1.60 -9.52 -7.96
C GLU A 125 0.47 -10.21 -8.74
N SER A 126 -0.63 -10.55 -8.08
CA SER A 126 -1.81 -11.09 -8.76
C SER A 126 -2.48 -10.10 -9.71
N LYS A 127 -2.24 -8.79 -9.56
CA LYS A 127 -2.69 -7.72 -10.47
C LYS A 127 -1.63 -7.29 -11.49
N GLY A 128 -0.59 -8.08 -11.69
CA GLY A 128 0.40 -7.89 -12.76
C GLY A 128 1.57 -6.99 -12.41
N TYR A 129 1.86 -6.83 -11.13
CA TYR A 129 3.06 -6.16 -10.65
C TYR A 129 4.17 -7.16 -10.29
N SER A 130 5.41 -6.73 -10.33
CA SER A 130 6.55 -7.40 -9.68
C SER A 130 6.90 -6.61 -8.42
N THR A 131 6.89 -7.28 -7.27
CA THR A 131 7.06 -6.63 -5.97
C THR A 131 8.41 -6.92 -5.35
N GLN A 132 8.86 -6.00 -4.53
CA GLN A 132 10.00 -6.14 -3.63
C GLN A 132 9.64 -5.49 -2.29
N ILE A 133 9.96 -6.17 -1.21
CA ILE A 133 9.88 -5.60 0.14
C ILE A 133 11.31 -5.25 0.57
N LEU A 134 11.55 -3.99 0.84
CA LEU A 134 12.87 -3.42 1.10
C LEU A 134 12.86 -2.69 2.45
N GLU A 135 14.00 -2.64 3.12
CA GLU A 135 14.20 -1.70 4.21
C GLU A 135 14.37 -0.29 3.63
N PHE A 136 13.59 0.68 4.14
CA PHE A 136 13.57 2.06 3.65
C PHE A 136 14.42 3.00 4.48
N ILE A 137 14.48 2.77 5.80
CA ILE A 137 15.26 3.55 6.77
C ILE A 137 15.93 2.57 7.72
N ASP A 138 17.08 2.94 8.27
CA ASP A 138 17.77 2.12 9.26
C ASP A 138 16.89 1.84 10.48
N MET A 139 16.93 0.60 10.98
CA MET A 139 16.15 0.14 12.13
C MET A 139 16.40 0.96 13.40
N GLU A 140 17.51 1.70 13.49
CA GLU A 140 17.81 2.61 14.60
C GLU A 140 16.76 3.72 14.76
N HIS A 141 16.05 4.07 13.68
CA HIS A 141 15.06 5.15 13.71
C HIS A 141 13.62 4.64 13.92
N THR A 142 13.27 3.49 13.37
CA THR A 142 11.94 2.87 13.53
C THR A 142 11.94 1.40 13.13
N PRO A 143 11.25 0.52 13.89
CA PRO A 143 11.05 -0.86 13.47
C PRO A 143 10.03 -0.99 12.31
N LYS A 144 9.34 0.10 11.95
CA LYS A 144 8.35 0.17 10.85
C LYS A 144 8.99 0.87 9.65
N ASN A 145 9.93 0.19 9.03
CA ASN A 145 10.82 0.72 8.00
C ASN A 145 10.71 -0.01 6.65
N LEU A 146 9.65 -0.78 6.44
CA LEU A 146 9.47 -1.53 5.21
C LEU A 146 8.90 -0.65 4.10
N LEU A 147 9.44 -0.80 2.90
CA LEU A 147 8.95 -0.25 1.65
C LEU A 147 8.47 -1.39 0.75
N ILE A 148 7.22 -1.37 0.38
CA ILE A 148 6.67 -2.17 -0.71
C ILE A 148 6.90 -1.39 -2.00
N ARG A 149 7.80 -1.89 -2.84
CA ARG A 149 8.05 -1.38 -4.19
C ARG A 149 7.41 -2.33 -5.18
N ALA A 150 6.47 -1.85 -5.98
CA ALA A 150 5.82 -2.63 -7.03
C ALA A 150 6.01 -1.95 -8.39
N VAL A 151 6.36 -2.72 -9.41
CA VAL A 151 6.55 -2.26 -10.78
C VAL A 151 5.65 -3.07 -11.70
N LYS A 152 4.84 -2.40 -12.52
CA LYS A 152 3.91 -3.06 -13.43
C LYS A 152 4.66 -3.83 -14.52
N THR A 153 4.36 -5.11 -14.65
CA THR A 153 4.95 -6.01 -15.66
C THR A 153 3.91 -6.57 -16.62
N GLY A 154 2.63 -6.48 -16.25
CA GLY A 154 1.52 -7.09 -16.96
C GLY A 154 1.45 -8.62 -16.83
N ARG A 155 2.33 -9.22 -16.02
CA ARG A 155 2.33 -10.67 -15.76
C ARG A 155 1.73 -10.92 -14.38
N SER A 156 0.53 -11.44 -14.34
CA SER A 156 -0.14 -11.84 -13.10
C SER A 156 0.42 -13.17 -12.60
N ARG A 157 0.40 -13.37 -11.28
CA ARG A 157 0.71 -14.65 -10.63
C ARG A 157 -0.57 -15.30 -10.12
N SER A 158 -0.58 -16.63 -10.10
CA SER A 158 -1.64 -17.39 -9.42
C SER A 158 -1.69 -17.03 -7.95
N GLY A 159 -2.87 -16.76 -7.44
CA GLY A 159 -3.10 -16.45 -6.03
C GLY A 159 -3.42 -17.66 -5.15
N GLU A 160 -3.26 -18.90 -5.64
CA GLU A 160 -3.64 -20.12 -4.89
C GLU A 160 -2.94 -20.22 -3.54
N ALA A 161 -1.61 -20.05 -3.51
CA ALA A 161 -0.83 -20.08 -2.28
C ALA A 161 -1.21 -18.97 -1.30
N LEU A 162 -1.52 -17.77 -1.83
CA LEU A 162 -2.00 -16.65 -1.03
C LEU A 162 -3.35 -16.99 -0.39
N LYS A 163 -4.29 -17.53 -1.19
CA LYS A 163 -5.61 -17.93 -0.71
C LYS A 163 -5.51 -19.01 0.37
N GLU A 164 -4.73 -20.05 0.14
CA GLU A 164 -4.50 -21.11 1.15
C GLU A 164 -3.96 -20.53 2.46
N MET A 165 -3.02 -19.59 2.37
CA MET A 165 -2.43 -18.94 3.55
C MET A 165 -3.47 -18.09 4.29
N THR A 166 -4.21 -17.21 3.59
CA THR A 166 -5.21 -16.33 4.21
C THR A 166 -6.36 -17.10 4.84
N ASP A 167 -6.82 -18.17 4.18
CA ASP A 167 -7.82 -19.09 4.73
C ASP A 167 -7.28 -19.80 5.98
N ALA A 168 -6.03 -20.27 5.96
CA ALA A 168 -5.42 -20.98 7.10
C ALA A 168 -5.21 -20.10 8.34
N ILE A 169 -4.95 -18.82 8.14
CA ILE A 169 -4.77 -17.85 9.24
C ILE A 169 -6.07 -17.11 9.62
N HIS A 170 -7.15 -17.35 8.90
CA HIS A 170 -8.44 -16.65 9.03
C HIS A 170 -8.31 -15.13 8.91
N GLY A 171 -7.47 -14.66 7.98
CA GLY A 171 -7.14 -13.25 7.85
C GLY A 171 -7.28 -12.74 6.42
N HIS A 172 -8.21 -11.80 6.20
CA HIS A 172 -8.49 -11.18 4.91
C HIS A 172 -8.38 -9.67 5.01
N LEU A 173 -7.60 -9.07 4.11
CA LEU A 173 -7.39 -7.63 4.11
C LEU A 173 -8.48 -6.87 3.34
N THR A 174 -8.63 -5.60 3.69
CA THR A 174 -9.46 -4.66 2.92
C THR A 174 -8.99 -4.59 1.46
N LEU A 175 -7.68 -4.62 1.19
CA LEU A 175 -7.13 -4.64 -0.17
C LEU A 175 -7.65 -5.80 -1.02
N GLU A 176 -7.75 -7.01 -0.44
CA GLU A 176 -8.30 -8.18 -1.15
C GLU A 176 -9.73 -7.90 -1.64
N LYS A 177 -10.60 -7.35 -0.77
CA LYS A 177 -11.98 -7.01 -1.10
C LYS A 177 -12.09 -5.90 -2.16
N LEU A 178 -11.19 -4.93 -2.12
CA LEU A 178 -11.15 -3.83 -3.09
C LEU A 178 -10.69 -4.30 -4.48
N LEU A 179 -9.71 -5.19 -4.54
CA LEU A 179 -9.18 -5.72 -5.79
C LEU A 179 -10.04 -6.85 -6.39
N TYR A 180 -10.81 -7.53 -5.55
CA TYR A 180 -11.65 -8.68 -5.92
C TYR A 180 -13.03 -8.60 -5.25
N PRO A 181 -13.89 -7.66 -5.68
CA PRO A 181 -15.22 -7.44 -5.07
C PRO A 181 -16.14 -8.66 -5.16
N ASP A 182 -15.98 -9.47 -6.20
CA ASP A 182 -16.75 -10.70 -6.43
C ASP A 182 -16.12 -11.95 -5.75
N GLY A 183 -15.07 -11.74 -4.99
CA GLY A 183 -14.29 -12.78 -4.32
C GLY A 183 -12.97 -13.08 -5.03
N PHE A 184 -11.96 -13.45 -4.26
CA PHE A 184 -10.64 -13.78 -4.77
C PHE A 184 -10.66 -15.18 -5.40
N ASP A 185 -10.78 -15.26 -6.74
CA ASP A 185 -10.56 -16.52 -7.48
C ASP A 185 -9.07 -16.66 -7.81
N ALA A 186 -8.44 -17.61 -7.13
CA ALA A 186 -7.01 -17.90 -7.25
C ALA A 186 -6.57 -18.31 -8.68
N LYS A 187 -7.51 -18.56 -9.59
CA LYS A 187 -7.26 -19.01 -10.98
C LYS A 187 -7.18 -17.87 -11.99
N GLU A 188 -7.53 -16.65 -11.62
CA GLU A 188 -7.41 -15.48 -12.49
C GLU A 188 -5.95 -15.02 -12.55
N GLY A 189 -5.07 -15.72 -13.24
CA GLY A 189 -3.65 -15.33 -13.31
C GLY A 189 -2.80 -16.23 -14.20
N VAL A 190 -3.41 -16.94 -15.12
CA VAL A 190 -2.72 -17.78 -16.12
C VAL A 190 -2.91 -17.21 -17.51
#